data_7fe732d98097aa9936dedbb304337237
#
_entry.id   7fe732d98097aa9936dedbb304337237
#
_cell.length_a   1.000
_cell.length_b   1.000
_cell.length_c   1.000
_cell.angle_alpha   90.00
_cell.angle_beta   90.00
_cell.angle_gamma   90.00
#
_symmetry.space_group_name_H-M   'P 1'
#
loop_
_entity.id
_entity.type
_entity.pdbx_description
1 polymer ?
#
loop_
_entity_poly.entity_id
_entity_poly.type
_entity_poly.pdbx_seq_one_letter_code
_entity_poly.pdbx_strand_id
1 'polypeptide(L)'
;MTTKEMKSKVMTIANGLVKQGISRSTAMIRAWITVKLGHISTKAAGVTFGKRQGLLQRLSLYRSEDITISLQREHSNTYDRNAVQIIAAVRGKGSAVMGYINRTLAEAIAPLMDAGKAVKAALDGITGGHEYGLNYGLNVTISI
;
A
#
# COMPACT_ATOMS: atom_id res chain seq x y z
N MET A 1 9.19 -0.59 24.06
CA MET A 1 9.90 0.54 23.43
C MET A 1 9.06 1.80 23.49
N THR A 2 9.62 2.90 23.96
CA THR A 2 8.90 4.18 24.01
C THR A 2 8.82 4.82 22.62
N THR A 3 7.88 5.74 22.44
CA THR A 3 7.76 6.52 21.19
C THR A 3 9.06 7.25 20.86
N LYS A 4 9.72 7.82 21.88
CA LYS A 4 11.00 8.51 21.71
C LYS A 4 12.10 7.57 21.21
N GLU A 5 12.18 6.36 21.76
CA GLU A 5 13.14 5.34 21.33
C GLU A 5 12.87 4.89 19.90
N MET A 6 11.60 4.71 19.53
CA MET A 6 11.21 4.35 18.15
C MET A 6 11.65 5.44 17.18
N LYS A 7 11.37 6.70 17.47
CA LYS A 7 11.75 7.83 16.60
C LYS A 7 13.26 7.91 16.46
N SER A 8 14.00 7.71 17.53
CA SER A 8 15.46 7.70 17.50
C SER A 8 16.00 6.61 16.57
N LYS A 9 15.48 5.40 16.68
CA LYS A 9 15.87 4.28 15.82
C LYS A 9 15.53 4.54 14.35
N VAL A 10 14.33 5.06 14.10
CA VAL A 10 13.89 5.42 12.74
C VAL A 10 14.86 6.43 12.12
N MET A 11 15.21 7.49 12.84
CA MET A 11 16.12 8.50 12.33
C MET A 11 17.52 7.94 12.05
N THR A 12 18.01 7.07 12.92
CA THR A 12 19.33 6.44 12.74
C THR A 12 19.34 5.58 11.47
N ILE A 13 18.33 4.75 11.28
CA ILE A 13 18.20 3.89 10.10
C ILE A 13 18.02 4.74 8.84
N ALA A 14 17.14 5.73 8.87
CA ALA A 14 16.87 6.60 7.74
C ALA A 14 18.13 7.35 7.30
N ASN A 15 18.89 7.92 8.24
CA ASN A 15 20.14 8.64 7.95
C ASN A 15 21.17 7.70 7.31
N GLY A 16 21.27 6.47 7.77
CA GLY A 16 22.13 5.46 7.17
C GLY A 16 21.76 5.16 5.72
N LEU A 17 20.48 5.01 5.44
CA LEU A 17 19.99 4.75 4.09
C LEU A 17 20.23 5.95 3.15
N VAL A 18 20.06 7.17 3.64
CA VAL A 18 20.35 8.37 2.86
C VAL A 18 21.83 8.43 2.47
N LYS A 19 22.72 8.05 3.38
CA LYS A 19 24.16 7.97 3.08
C LYS A 19 24.49 6.95 1.99
N GLN A 20 23.64 5.92 1.83
CA GLN A 20 23.77 4.93 0.77
C GLN A 20 23.17 5.38 -0.57
N GLY A 21 22.73 6.63 -0.68
CA GLY A 21 22.15 7.18 -1.90
C GLY A 21 20.65 7.02 -2.04
N ILE A 22 19.95 6.56 -1.01
CA ILE A 22 18.50 6.43 -1.01
C ILE A 22 17.87 7.78 -0.68
N SER A 23 16.81 8.15 -1.40
CA SER A 23 16.10 9.40 -1.12
C SER A 23 15.60 9.45 0.33
N ARG A 24 15.51 10.65 0.90
CA ARG A 24 15.07 10.81 2.29
C ARG A 24 13.66 10.26 2.52
N SER A 25 12.74 10.49 1.59
CA SER A 25 11.37 9.97 1.70
C SER A 25 11.35 8.45 1.77
N THR A 26 12.03 7.78 0.86
CA THR A 26 12.12 6.32 0.83
C THR A 26 12.83 5.79 2.07
N ALA A 27 13.92 6.46 2.49
CA ALA A 27 14.68 6.07 3.68
C ALA A 27 13.81 6.14 4.94
N MET A 28 13.01 7.18 5.11
CA MET A 28 12.09 7.31 6.24
C MET A 28 11.04 6.22 6.25
N ILE A 29 10.45 5.92 5.11
CA ILE A 29 9.43 4.86 5.01
C ILE A 29 10.04 3.50 5.36
N ARG A 30 11.19 3.16 4.79
CA ARG A 30 11.87 1.88 5.09
C ARG A 30 12.23 1.77 6.56
N ALA A 31 12.69 2.88 7.16
CA ALA A 31 13.06 2.90 8.57
C ALA A 31 11.83 2.68 9.47
N TRP A 32 10.71 3.34 9.19
CA TRP A 32 9.47 3.14 9.92
C TRP A 32 8.93 1.72 9.80
N ILE A 33 8.94 1.17 8.60
CA ILE A 33 8.52 -0.22 8.36
C ILE A 33 9.37 -1.18 9.19
N THR A 34 10.69 -0.98 9.19
CA THR A 34 11.63 -1.81 9.95
C THR A 34 11.37 -1.75 11.44
N VAL A 35 11.21 -0.54 11.98
CA VAL A 35 11.04 -0.33 13.44
C VAL A 35 9.67 -0.81 13.92
N LYS A 36 8.64 -0.67 13.10
CA LYS A 36 7.26 -1.07 13.45
C LYS A 36 6.95 -2.53 13.11
N LEU A 37 7.95 -3.38 13.10
CA LEU A 37 7.79 -4.82 12.84
C LEU A 37 7.19 -5.12 11.45
N GLY A 38 7.46 -4.25 10.48
CA GLY A 38 7.07 -4.48 9.10
C GLY A 38 5.63 -4.12 8.75
N HIS A 39 4.96 -3.30 9.54
CA HIS A 39 3.58 -2.87 9.24
C HIS A 39 3.50 -1.41 8.89
N ILE A 40 2.71 -1.08 7.87
CA ILE A 40 2.35 0.30 7.55
C ILE A 40 0.94 0.36 6.96
N SER A 41 0.13 1.29 7.47
CA SER A 41 -1.21 1.55 6.94
C SER A 41 -1.13 2.65 5.90
N THR A 42 -1.84 2.47 4.80
CA THR A 42 -1.82 3.42 3.69
C THR A 42 -3.16 3.44 2.96
N LYS A 43 -3.40 4.52 2.23
CA LYS A 43 -4.56 4.69 1.37
C LYS A 43 -4.17 4.39 -0.08
N ALA A 44 -5.00 3.63 -0.79
CA ALA A 44 -4.77 3.34 -2.20
C ALA A 44 -4.82 4.63 -3.04
N ALA A 45 -3.91 4.73 -4.01
CA ALA A 45 -3.89 5.80 -5.00
C ALA A 45 -4.60 5.36 -6.28
N GLY A 46 -5.05 6.32 -7.09
CA GLY A 46 -5.63 6.04 -8.40
C GLY A 46 -6.98 5.35 -8.37
N VAL A 47 -7.71 5.42 -7.25
CA VAL A 47 -9.01 4.75 -7.09
C VAL A 47 -10.15 5.38 -7.90
N THR A 48 -9.95 6.57 -8.42
CA THR A 48 -10.95 7.27 -9.25
C THR A 48 -10.80 6.96 -10.74
N PHE A 49 -9.72 6.27 -11.12
CA PHE A 49 -9.43 5.99 -12.52
C PHE A 49 -10.30 4.86 -13.07
N GLY A 50 -10.84 5.03 -14.26
CA GLY A 50 -11.63 4.02 -14.95
C GLY A 50 -12.87 3.59 -14.19
N LYS A 51 -13.07 2.29 -14.05
CA LYS A 51 -14.24 1.70 -13.39
C LYS A 51 -14.02 1.43 -11.91
N ARG A 52 -12.92 1.90 -11.32
CA ARG A 52 -12.52 1.55 -9.94
C ARG A 52 -13.52 2.00 -8.90
N GLN A 53 -14.16 3.16 -9.08
CA GLN A 53 -15.18 3.65 -8.14
C GLN A 53 -16.38 2.70 -8.08
N GLY A 54 -16.85 2.23 -9.24
CA GLY A 54 -17.93 1.24 -9.30
C GLY A 54 -17.54 -0.10 -8.67
N LEU A 55 -16.29 -0.52 -8.86
CA LEU A 55 -15.77 -1.74 -8.26
C LEU A 55 -15.67 -1.62 -6.75
N LEU A 56 -15.23 -0.47 -6.23
CA LEU A 56 -15.17 -0.22 -4.78
C LEU A 56 -16.56 -0.17 -4.16
N GLN A 57 -17.53 0.40 -4.86
CA GLN A 57 -18.92 0.40 -4.41
C GLN A 57 -19.43 -1.03 -4.24
N ARG A 58 -19.19 -1.90 -5.22
CA ARG A 58 -19.57 -3.32 -5.14
C ARG A 58 -18.82 -4.03 -4.01
N LEU A 59 -17.52 -3.76 -3.89
CA LEU A 59 -16.68 -4.37 -2.86
C LEU A 59 -17.20 -4.03 -1.46
N SER A 60 -17.71 -2.82 -1.25
CA SER A 60 -18.24 -2.37 0.04
C SER A 60 -19.48 -3.17 0.51
N LEU A 61 -20.12 -3.89 -0.40
CA LEU A 61 -21.30 -4.71 -0.08
C LEU A 61 -20.94 -6.10 0.45
N TYR A 62 -19.69 -6.51 0.35
CA TYR A 62 -19.23 -7.81 0.83
C TYR A 62 -18.64 -7.70 2.22
N ARG A 63 -18.66 -8.81 2.97
CA ARG A 63 -18.02 -8.86 4.29
C ARG A 63 -16.51 -8.86 4.13
N SER A 64 -15.81 -8.22 5.08
CA SER A 64 -14.35 -8.15 5.04
C SER A 64 -13.69 -9.52 5.05
N GLU A 65 -14.32 -10.52 5.68
CA GLU A 65 -13.79 -11.90 5.71
C GLU A 65 -13.75 -12.55 4.32
N ASP A 66 -14.59 -12.09 3.39
CA ASP A 66 -14.67 -12.62 2.03
C ASP A 66 -13.76 -11.87 1.06
N ILE A 67 -13.10 -10.80 1.50
CA ILE A 67 -12.24 -9.96 0.68
C ILE A 67 -10.79 -10.23 0.99
N THR A 68 -10.00 -10.56 -0.03
CA THR A 68 -8.56 -10.74 0.07
C THR A 68 -7.86 -9.65 -0.73
N ILE A 69 -6.90 -8.96 -0.11
CA ILE A 69 -6.07 -7.96 -0.76
C ILE A 69 -4.71 -8.58 -1.07
N SER A 70 -4.22 -8.33 -2.28
CA SER A 70 -2.88 -8.73 -2.69
C SER A 70 -2.19 -7.59 -3.43
N LEU A 71 -0.87 -7.66 -3.50
CA LEU A 71 -0.05 -6.68 -4.19
C LEU A 71 0.62 -7.35 -5.38
N GLN A 72 0.67 -6.64 -6.50
CA GLN A 72 1.31 -7.13 -7.71
C GLN A 72 2.12 -6.03 -8.37
N ARG A 73 3.37 -6.35 -8.73
CA ARG A 73 4.21 -5.44 -9.50
C ARG A 73 3.65 -5.29 -10.92
N GLU A 74 3.58 -4.04 -11.38
CA GLU A 74 3.23 -3.73 -12.75
C GLU A 74 4.49 -3.27 -13.50
N HIS A 75 5.28 -4.22 -13.95
CA HIS A 75 6.56 -3.94 -14.64
C HIS A 75 6.39 -3.23 -15.98
N SER A 76 5.20 -3.32 -16.59
CA SER A 76 4.89 -2.67 -17.86
C SER A 76 4.47 -1.20 -17.71
N ASN A 77 4.39 -0.69 -16.48
CA ASN A 77 3.98 0.71 -16.26
C ASN A 77 5.06 1.67 -16.75
N THR A 78 4.70 2.53 -17.71
CA THR A 78 5.63 3.49 -18.31
C THR A 78 5.77 4.78 -17.51
N TYR A 79 4.83 5.08 -16.61
CA TYR A 79 4.82 6.29 -15.78
C TYR A 79 5.56 6.11 -14.47
N ASP A 80 5.54 4.91 -13.92
CA ASP A 80 6.21 4.59 -12.66
C ASP A 80 6.79 3.17 -12.73
N ARG A 81 8.10 3.07 -12.83
CA ARG A 81 8.78 1.78 -12.88
C ARG A 81 8.67 0.98 -11.58
N ASN A 82 8.25 1.63 -10.49
CA ASN A 82 8.06 0.99 -9.18
C ASN A 82 6.57 0.69 -8.90
N ALA A 83 5.71 0.79 -9.92
CA ALA A 83 4.27 0.63 -9.71
C ALA A 83 3.91 -0.71 -9.07
N VAL A 84 3.10 -0.64 -8.02
CA VAL A 84 2.57 -1.79 -7.30
C VAL A 84 1.05 -1.67 -7.29
N GLN A 85 0.38 -2.62 -7.93
CA GLN A 85 -1.07 -2.68 -7.99
C GLN A 85 -1.65 -3.27 -6.71
N ILE A 86 -2.79 -2.74 -6.28
CA ILE A 86 -3.59 -3.31 -5.20
C ILE A 86 -4.74 -4.07 -5.84
N ILE A 87 -4.78 -5.36 -5.60
CA ILE A 87 -5.80 -6.25 -6.17
C ILE A 87 -6.71 -6.72 -5.04
N ALA A 88 -8.02 -6.59 -5.25
CA ALA A 88 -9.02 -7.15 -4.34
C ALA A 88 -9.69 -8.33 -4.99
N ALA A 89 -9.81 -9.41 -4.25
CA ALA A 89 -10.53 -10.62 -4.66
C ALA A 89 -11.66 -10.88 -3.68
N VAL A 90 -12.83 -11.25 -4.19
CA VAL A 90 -13.97 -11.66 -3.37
C VAL A 90 -14.13 -13.16 -3.54
N ARG A 91 -14.28 -13.86 -2.42
CA ARG A 91 -14.43 -15.31 -2.38
C ARG A 91 -15.52 -15.78 -3.33
N GLY A 92 -15.14 -16.60 -4.32
CA GLY A 92 -16.06 -17.14 -5.31
C GLY A 92 -16.53 -16.18 -6.40
N LYS A 93 -15.99 -14.94 -6.44
CA LYS A 93 -16.45 -13.92 -7.40
C LYS A 93 -15.40 -13.43 -8.38
N GLY A 94 -14.13 -13.60 -8.08
CA GLY A 94 -13.04 -13.11 -8.92
C GLY A 94 -12.27 -11.95 -8.31
N SER A 95 -11.44 -11.31 -9.11
CA SER A 95 -10.56 -10.24 -8.64
C SER A 95 -10.47 -9.09 -9.63
N ALA A 96 -10.05 -7.92 -9.12
CA ALA A 96 -9.83 -6.73 -9.95
C ALA A 96 -8.81 -5.81 -9.30
N VAL A 97 -8.15 -4.99 -10.13
CA VAL A 97 -7.25 -3.94 -9.66
C VAL A 97 -8.10 -2.79 -9.11
N MET A 98 -7.90 -2.45 -7.85
CA MET A 98 -8.63 -1.37 -7.18
C MET A 98 -7.88 -0.05 -7.19
N GLY A 99 -6.57 -0.10 -7.29
CA GLY A 99 -5.71 1.08 -7.27
C GLY A 99 -4.25 0.68 -7.19
N TYR A 100 -3.45 1.62 -6.70
CA TYR A 100 -2.01 1.45 -6.56
C TYR A 100 -1.54 1.84 -5.17
N ILE A 101 -0.40 1.32 -4.76
CA ILE A 101 0.35 1.86 -3.64
C ILE A 101 0.85 3.24 -4.06
N ASN A 102 0.77 4.24 -3.16
CA ASN A 102 1.26 5.57 -3.50
C ASN A 102 2.73 5.51 -3.93
N ARG A 103 3.14 6.45 -4.77
CA ARG A 103 4.43 6.41 -5.44
C ARG A 103 5.62 6.34 -4.47
N THR A 104 5.56 7.09 -3.38
CA THR A 104 6.65 7.14 -2.40
C THR A 104 6.82 5.80 -1.70
N LEU A 105 5.72 5.18 -1.27
CA LEU A 105 5.76 3.89 -0.61
C LEU A 105 6.12 2.77 -1.59
N ALA A 106 5.63 2.84 -2.83
CA ALA A 106 5.98 1.88 -3.88
C ALA A 106 7.49 1.87 -4.15
N GLU A 107 8.13 3.03 -4.13
CA GLU A 107 9.58 3.15 -4.29
C GLU A 107 10.35 2.35 -3.22
N ALA A 108 9.81 2.26 -2.02
CA ALA A 108 10.40 1.47 -0.93
C ALA A 108 10.06 -0.02 -1.04
N ILE A 109 8.85 -0.36 -1.46
CA ILE A 109 8.33 -1.74 -1.48
C ILE A 109 8.74 -2.51 -2.73
N ALA A 110 8.71 -1.87 -3.89
CA ALA A 110 8.96 -2.54 -5.17
C ALA A 110 10.30 -3.30 -5.21
N PRO A 111 11.43 -2.72 -4.74
CA PRO A 111 12.70 -3.47 -4.73
C PRO A 111 12.65 -4.70 -3.83
N LEU A 112 11.90 -4.66 -2.73
CA LEU A 112 11.75 -5.80 -1.83
C LEU A 112 10.97 -6.92 -2.53
N MET A 113 9.90 -6.58 -3.23
CA MET A 113 9.11 -7.53 -4.00
C MET A 113 9.93 -8.15 -5.12
N ASP A 114 10.70 -7.33 -5.83
CA ASP A 114 11.55 -7.78 -6.93
C ASP A 114 12.68 -8.71 -6.45
N ALA A 115 13.12 -8.54 -5.21
CA ALA A 115 14.10 -9.42 -4.57
C ALA A 115 13.48 -10.73 -4.04
N GLY A 116 12.19 -10.94 -4.23
CA GLY A 116 11.50 -12.15 -3.80
C GLY A 116 10.99 -12.12 -2.37
N LYS A 117 11.06 -10.97 -1.68
CA LYS A 117 10.54 -10.87 -0.32
C LYS A 117 9.01 -10.85 -0.34
N ALA A 118 8.40 -11.60 0.56
CA ALA A 118 6.95 -11.63 0.68
C ALA A 118 6.44 -10.31 1.28
N VAL A 119 5.71 -9.53 0.49
CA VAL A 119 5.04 -8.31 0.92
C VAL A 119 3.55 -8.56 0.81
N LYS A 120 2.85 -8.45 1.94
CA LYS A 120 1.43 -8.75 2.04
C LYS A 120 0.63 -7.50 2.34
N ALA A 121 -0.65 -7.54 2.00
CA ALA A 121 -1.57 -6.46 2.34
C ALA A 121 -2.88 -7.05 2.86
N ALA A 122 -3.51 -6.32 3.77
CA ALA A 122 -4.82 -6.67 4.31
C ALA A 122 -5.74 -5.46 4.25
N LEU A 123 -7.04 -5.72 4.08
CA LEU A 123 -8.05 -4.67 4.04
C LEU A 123 -8.25 -4.08 5.43
N ASP A 124 -8.09 -2.76 5.56
CA ASP A 124 -8.47 -2.02 6.75
C ASP A 124 -9.91 -1.52 6.64
N GLY A 125 -10.30 -1.04 5.47
CA GLY A 125 -11.66 -0.57 5.26
C GLY A 125 -11.83 0.17 3.95
N ILE A 126 -13.09 0.38 3.59
CA ILE A 126 -13.50 1.18 2.44
C ILE A 126 -14.20 2.40 2.99
N THR A 127 -13.75 3.58 2.58
CA THR A 127 -14.26 4.87 3.07
C THR A 127 -15.00 5.61 1.97
N GLY A 128 -15.75 6.64 2.35
CA GLY A 128 -16.46 7.50 1.40
C GLY A 128 -17.73 6.88 0.85
N GLY A 129 -18.27 7.51 -0.20
CA GLY A 129 -19.48 7.01 -0.89
C GLY A 129 -20.78 7.18 -0.12
N HIS A 130 -20.78 7.78 1.09
CA HIS A 130 -21.95 7.94 1.93
C HIS A 130 -22.88 9.04 1.44
N GLU A 131 -22.30 10.05 0.77
CA GLU A 131 -23.02 11.22 0.26
C GLU A 131 -22.78 11.35 -1.24
N TYR A 132 -23.75 11.98 -1.89
CA TYR A 132 -23.61 12.28 -3.32
C TYR A 132 -22.34 13.08 -3.59
N GLY A 133 -21.54 12.62 -4.54
CA GLY A 133 -20.30 13.27 -4.92
C GLY A 133 -19.06 12.87 -4.13
N LEU A 134 -19.19 12.08 -3.06
CA LEU A 134 -18.04 11.56 -2.33
C LEU A 134 -17.50 10.29 -2.99
N ASN A 135 -16.21 10.28 -3.26
CA ASN A 135 -15.52 9.12 -3.83
C ASN A 135 -15.27 8.05 -2.75
N TYR A 136 -15.28 6.80 -3.18
CA TYR A 136 -14.82 5.68 -2.35
C TYR A 136 -13.30 5.70 -2.25
N GLY A 137 -12.80 5.37 -1.07
CA GLY A 137 -11.39 5.16 -0.81
C GLY A 137 -11.13 3.75 -0.27
N LEU A 138 -9.92 3.26 -0.44
CA LEU A 138 -9.50 1.95 0.04
C LEU A 138 -8.31 2.11 0.97
N ASN A 139 -8.43 1.61 2.20
CA ASN A 139 -7.34 1.63 3.17
C ASN A 139 -6.84 0.21 3.40
N VAL A 140 -5.53 0.05 3.36
CA VAL A 140 -4.88 -1.25 3.52
C VAL A 140 -3.72 -1.15 4.50
N THR A 141 -3.38 -2.25 5.16
CA THR A 141 -2.16 -2.39 5.95
C THR A 141 -1.21 -3.31 5.21
N ILE A 142 0.01 -2.84 5.00
CA ILE A 142 1.06 -3.58 4.31
C ILE A 142 1.99 -4.18 5.35
N SER A 143 2.30 -5.46 5.17
CA SER A 143 3.23 -6.21 6.04
C SER A 143 4.38 -6.76 5.22
N ILE A 144 5.56 -6.74 5.80
CA ILE A 144 6.78 -7.24 5.16
C ILE A 144 7.31 -8.45 5.89
#